data_e1efc0982103513e1a3e21c646120b8d
#
_entry.id   e1efc0982103513e1a3e21c646120b8d
#
_cell.length_a   1.000
_cell.length_b   1.000
_cell.length_c   1.000
_cell.angle_alpha   90.00
_cell.angle_beta   90.00
_cell.angle_gamma   90.00
#
_symmetry.space_group_name_H-M   'P 1'
#
loop_
_entity.id
_entity.type
_entity.pdbx_description
1 polymer ?
#
loop_
_entity_poly.entity_id
_entity_poly.type
_entity_poly.pdbx_seq_one_letter_code
_entity_poly.pdbx_strand_id
1 'polypeptide(L)'
;ASDVYKRQEFYHVEANHPRFHMPYHWHMEYEIIWVKQGALHLILNETDIHAKAGDVVFVRDGVIHGGMPCSQDTIYDCVVFDMGKLLSGSHTFKEQIETILSHDILVNKYLPVATPHIPIIVKTMFNALKNESPGYELIVTGMLYAFFGFVLEYQLYHFPQDAHTVEHNRKRRNQLKKTFALIDSSYDQPLTLADLADAAGLSPNYFCRFFKKITQQNPI
;
A
#
# COMPACT_ATOMS: atom_id res chain seq x y z
N ALA A 1 15.31 -19.38 3.34
CA ALA A 1 14.27 -19.31 2.29
C ALA A 1 12.92 -18.77 2.80
N SER A 2 12.84 -18.33 4.06
CA SER A 2 11.56 -17.92 4.68
C SER A 2 11.32 -16.40 4.75
N ASP A 3 12.24 -15.56 4.29
CA ASP A 3 12.16 -14.11 4.57
C ASP A 3 11.47 -13.28 3.48
N VAL A 4 11.24 -13.82 2.29
CA VAL A 4 10.58 -13.09 1.20
C VAL A 4 9.08 -12.90 1.46
N TYR A 5 8.46 -13.82 2.19
CA TYR A 5 7.00 -13.84 2.46
C TYR A 5 6.60 -13.23 3.81
N LYS A 6 7.53 -12.95 4.71
CA LYS A 6 7.26 -12.45 6.06
C LYS A 6 6.78 -11.00 6.16
N ARG A 7 6.57 -10.29 5.04
CA ARG A 7 6.08 -8.90 5.02
C ARG A 7 4.78 -8.69 4.23
N GLN A 8 3.95 -9.71 4.10
CA GLN A 8 2.54 -9.51 3.80
C GLN A 8 1.79 -9.53 5.13
N GLU A 9 1.26 -8.38 5.53
CA GLU A 9 0.46 -8.29 6.74
C GLU A 9 -1.02 -8.37 6.35
N PHE A 10 -1.70 -9.40 6.83
CA PHE A 10 -3.13 -9.58 6.66
C PHE A 10 -3.87 -9.24 7.93
N TYR A 11 -4.94 -8.45 7.79
CA TYR A 11 -5.82 -8.08 8.89
C TYR A 11 -7.27 -8.38 8.51
N HIS A 12 -7.94 -9.15 9.38
CA HIS A 12 -9.39 -9.31 9.39
C HIS A 12 -9.96 -8.43 10.50
N VAL A 13 -10.74 -7.41 10.13
CA VAL A 13 -11.14 -6.35 11.04
C VAL A 13 -12.66 -6.35 11.22
N GLU A 14 -13.06 -6.52 12.47
CA GLU A 14 -14.44 -6.44 12.96
C GLU A 14 -14.50 -5.62 14.26
N ALA A 15 -15.68 -5.36 14.80
CA ALA A 15 -15.91 -4.40 15.89
C ALA A 15 -14.96 -4.49 17.09
N ASN A 16 -14.48 -5.69 17.43
CA ASN A 16 -13.57 -5.91 18.56
C ASN A 16 -12.08 -5.79 18.19
N HIS A 17 -11.78 -5.57 16.91
CA HIS A 17 -10.39 -5.47 16.46
C HIS A 17 -9.78 -4.12 16.85
N PRO A 18 -8.51 -4.06 17.35
CA PRO A 18 -7.86 -2.79 17.72
C PRO A 18 -7.79 -1.76 16.58
N ARG A 19 -7.77 -2.23 15.33
CA ARG A 19 -7.76 -1.40 14.11
C ARG A 19 -9.16 -1.18 13.55
N PHE A 20 -10.25 -1.44 14.29
CA PHE A 20 -11.61 -1.21 13.81
C PHE A 20 -11.81 0.25 13.37
N HIS A 21 -11.34 1.18 14.18
CA HIS A 21 -11.11 2.57 13.76
C HIS A 21 -9.67 2.68 13.28
N MET A 22 -9.49 2.84 11.99
CA MET A 22 -8.17 2.95 11.38
C MET A 22 -7.61 4.36 11.60
N PRO A 23 -6.62 4.56 12.50
CA PRO A 23 -6.01 5.87 12.70
C PRO A 23 -5.29 6.31 11.42
N TYR A 24 -5.14 7.63 11.23
CA TYR A 24 -4.33 8.14 10.13
C TYR A 24 -2.90 7.66 10.26
N HIS A 25 -2.42 6.98 9.23
CA HIS A 25 -1.07 6.47 9.15
C HIS A 25 -0.62 6.44 7.68
N TRP A 26 0.59 6.03 7.46
CA TRP A 26 1.16 5.82 6.13
C TRP A 26 2.25 4.75 6.22
N HIS A 27 2.54 4.12 5.09
CA HIS A 27 3.61 3.14 4.93
C HIS A 27 4.12 3.16 3.49
N MET A 28 5.25 2.49 3.24
CA MET A 28 5.87 2.42 1.91
C MET A 28 5.40 1.21 1.10
N GLU A 29 4.64 0.35 1.71
CA GLU A 29 3.99 -0.80 1.10
C GLU A 29 2.69 -0.35 0.40
N TYR A 30 2.16 -1.23 -0.43
CA TYR A 30 0.84 -1.12 -1.04
C TYR A 30 -0.18 -1.82 -0.16
N GLU A 31 -1.42 -1.36 -0.18
CA GLU A 31 -2.49 -2.00 0.57
C GLU A 31 -3.73 -2.19 -0.30
N ILE A 32 -4.38 -3.33 -0.14
CA ILE A 32 -5.72 -3.60 -0.68
C ILE A 32 -6.66 -3.78 0.50
N ILE A 33 -7.72 -2.97 0.53
CA ILE A 33 -8.79 -3.04 1.54
C ILE A 33 -10.04 -3.55 0.84
N TRP A 34 -10.68 -4.58 1.40
CA TRP A 34 -11.93 -5.13 0.91
C TRP A 34 -13.02 -5.04 1.98
N VAL A 35 -14.08 -4.30 1.70
CA VAL A 35 -15.24 -4.22 2.60
C VAL A 35 -16.10 -5.46 2.38
N LYS A 36 -16.27 -6.26 3.41
CA LYS A 36 -17.05 -7.53 3.36
C LYS A 36 -18.50 -7.32 3.77
N GLN A 37 -18.72 -6.45 4.75
CA GLN A 37 -20.05 -6.15 5.30
C GLN A 37 -20.11 -4.70 5.75
N GLY A 38 -21.27 -4.09 5.66
CA GLY A 38 -21.48 -2.70 6.06
C GLY A 38 -20.85 -1.70 5.12
N ALA A 39 -20.29 -0.64 5.67
CA ALA A 39 -19.61 0.40 4.93
C ALA A 39 -18.44 0.98 5.73
N LEU A 40 -17.40 1.40 5.01
CA LEU A 40 -16.19 1.99 5.56
C LEU A 40 -15.95 3.36 4.92
N HIS A 41 -15.85 4.38 5.74
CA HIS A 41 -15.45 5.71 5.32
C HIS A 41 -13.93 5.84 5.44
N LEU A 42 -13.25 6.08 4.32
CA LEU A 42 -11.80 6.18 4.21
C LEU A 42 -11.41 7.56 3.66
N ILE A 43 -10.32 8.09 4.17
CA ILE A 43 -9.68 9.29 3.60
C ILE A 43 -8.26 8.90 3.18
N LEU A 44 -7.96 9.08 1.88
CA LEU A 44 -6.67 8.81 1.27
C LEU A 44 -6.05 10.14 0.79
N ASN A 45 -5.11 10.70 1.56
CA ASN A 45 -4.69 12.10 1.48
C ASN A 45 -5.92 13.03 1.59
N GLU A 46 -6.29 13.70 0.49
CA GLU A 46 -7.46 14.60 0.41
C GLU A 46 -8.69 13.93 -0.26
N THR A 47 -8.58 12.64 -0.59
CA THR A 47 -9.68 11.91 -1.29
C THR A 47 -10.55 11.21 -0.27
N ASP A 48 -11.81 11.59 -0.25
CA ASP A 48 -12.86 10.98 0.57
C ASP A 48 -13.50 9.79 -0.17
N ILE A 49 -13.58 8.62 0.46
CA ILE A 49 -14.10 7.37 -0.12
C ILE A 49 -15.09 6.74 0.84
N HIS A 50 -16.32 6.53 0.36
CA HIS A 50 -17.35 5.76 1.06
C HIS A 50 -17.49 4.38 0.39
N ALA A 51 -16.72 3.40 0.87
CA ALA A 51 -16.74 2.03 0.35
C ALA A 51 -17.83 1.20 1.05
N LYS A 52 -18.60 0.44 0.27
CA LYS A 52 -19.66 -0.45 0.73
C LYS A 52 -19.26 -1.92 0.57
N ALA A 53 -20.06 -2.80 1.11
CA ALA A 53 -19.85 -4.25 0.99
C ALA A 53 -19.63 -4.68 -0.48
N GLY A 54 -18.53 -5.37 -0.71
CA GLY A 54 -18.04 -5.81 -2.02
C GLY A 54 -17.04 -4.86 -2.69
N ASP A 55 -16.95 -3.61 -2.26
CA ASP A 55 -16.01 -2.63 -2.81
C ASP A 55 -14.58 -2.90 -2.36
N VAL A 56 -13.65 -2.50 -3.20
CA VAL A 56 -12.21 -2.59 -2.96
C VAL A 56 -11.60 -1.20 -2.99
N VAL A 57 -10.73 -0.92 -2.04
CA VAL A 57 -9.92 0.29 -2.01
C VAL A 57 -8.46 -0.08 -2.14
N PHE A 58 -7.77 0.59 -3.05
CA PHE A 58 -6.35 0.42 -3.31
C PHE A 58 -5.58 1.62 -2.76
N VAL A 59 -4.68 1.35 -1.83
CA VAL A 59 -3.79 2.34 -1.23
C VAL A 59 -2.38 2.11 -1.78
N ARG A 60 -1.83 3.10 -2.46
CA ARG A 60 -0.47 3.03 -2.95
C ARG A 60 0.53 3.48 -1.87
N ASP A 61 1.79 3.16 -2.10
CA ASP A 61 2.92 3.55 -1.26
C ASP A 61 2.94 5.06 -0.94
N GLY A 62 3.22 5.40 0.31
CA GLY A 62 3.38 6.78 0.78
C GLY A 62 2.09 7.61 0.85
N VAL A 63 0.92 7.01 0.69
CA VAL A 63 -0.37 7.69 0.87
C VAL A 63 -0.75 7.70 2.35
N ILE A 64 -0.99 8.88 2.90
CA ILE A 64 -1.58 9.01 4.24
C ILE A 64 -3.04 8.57 4.14
N HIS A 65 -3.43 7.61 4.96
CA HIS A 65 -4.80 7.11 4.96
C HIS A 65 -5.27 6.75 6.37
N GLY A 66 -6.57 6.78 6.53
CA GLY A 66 -7.26 6.38 7.75
C GLY A 66 -8.74 6.22 7.46
N GLY A 67 -9.47 5.61 8.39
CA GLY A 67 -10.89 5.35 8.14
C GLY A 67 -11.68 5.01 9.38
N MET A 68 -12.99 5.13 9.23
CA MET A 68 -13.96 4.81 10.26
C MET A 68 -15.06 3.92 9.70
N PRO A 69 -15.39 2.80 10.35
CA PRO A 69 -16.59 2.03 10.03
C PRO A 69 -17.84 2.89 10.20
N CYS A 70 -18.79 2.76 9.27
CA CYS A 70 -20.05 3.49 9.35
C CYS A 70 -21.03 2.89 10.36
N SER A 71 -20.79 1.64 10.79
CA SER A 71 -21.61 0.91 11.77
C SER A 71 -20.80 -0.17 12.48
N GLN A 72 -21.29 -0.66 13.61
CA GLN A 72 -20.63 -1.70 14.41
C GLN A 72 -20.59 -3.08 13.72
N ASP A 73 -21.46 -3.31 12.76
CA ASP A 73 -21.49 -4.54 11.95
C ASP A 73 -20.59 -4.50 10.71
N THR A 74 -19.81 -3.43 10.54
CA THR A 74 -18.85 -3.30 9.44
C THR A 74 -17.72 -4.32 9.62
N ILE A 75 -17.43 -5.06 8.54
CA ILE A 75 -16.32 -6.02 8.46
C ILE A 75 -15.51 -5.70 7.22
N TYR A 76 -14.21 -5.59 7.37
CA TYR A 76 -13.29 -5.43 6.25
C TYR A 76 -11.99 -6.22 6.46
N ASP A 77 -11.42 -6.64 5.35
CA ASP A 77 -10.10 -7.28 5.32
C ASP A 77 -9.12 -6.32 4.63
N CYS A 78 -7.87 -6.30 5.09
CA CYS A 78 -6.81 -5.61 4.38
C CYS A 78 -5.53 -6.43 4.32
N VAL A 79 -4.78 -6.26 3.23
CA VAL A 79 -3.46 -6.85 3.04
C VAL A 79 -2.48 -5.76 2.66
N VAL A 80 -1.40 -5.66 3.41
CA VAL A 80 -0.26 -4.78 3.16
C VAL A 80 0.86 -5.60 2.52
N PHE A 81 1.43 -5.16 1.41
CA PHE A 81 2.45 -5.91 0.68
C PHE A 81 3.49 -5.02 -0.02
N ASP A 82 4.73 -5.52 -0.08
CA ASP A 82 5.83 -4.89 -0.82
C ASP A 82 5.81 -5.34 -2.29
N MET A 83 5.37 -4.45 -3.17
CA MET A 83 5.31 -4.72 -4.60
C MET A 83 6.71 -4.93 -5.22
N GLY A 84 7.75 -4.27 -4.71
CA GLY A 84 9.12 -4.47 -5.18
C GLY A 84 9.60 -5.90 -4.94
N LYS A 85 9.21 -6.50 -3.84
CA LYS A 85 9.51 -7.91 -3.53
C LYS A 85 8.68 -8.87 -4.37
N LEU A 86 7.41 -8.55 -4.61
CA LEU A 86 6.56 -9.33 -5.51
C LEU A 86 7.21 -9.50 -6.88
N LEU A 87 7.95 -8.47 -7.34
CA LEU A 87 8.62 -8.46 -8.65
C LEU A 87 9.98 -9.11 -8.69
N SER A 88 10.66 -9.25 -7.57
CA SER A 88 12.05 -9.74 -7.53
C SER A 88 12.19 -11.16 -8.09
N GLY A 89 11.10 -11.90 -8.25
CA GLY A 89 11.05 -13.26 -8.78
C GLY A 89 10.67 -13.40 -10.27
N SER A 90 10.29 -12.33 -10.97
CA SER A 90 9.80 -12.45 -12.36
C SER A 90 10.39 -11.39 -13.28
N HIS A 91 11.15 -11.83 -14.30
CA HIS A 91 11.60 -10.95 -15.40
C HIS A 91 10.48 -10.66 -16.41
N THR A 92 9.47 -11.53 -16.50
CA THR A 92 8.45 -11.50 -17.56
C THR A 92 7.46 -10.32 -17.43
N PHE A 93 7.15 -9.90 -16.20
CA PHE A 93 6.15 -8.82 -15.95
C PHE A 93 6.79 -7.54 -15.44
N LYS A 94 8.13 -7.46 -15.49
CA LYS A 94 8.88 -6.37 -14.88
C LYS A 94 8.46 -5.01 -15.43
N GLU A 95 8.40 -4.87 -16.73
CA GLU A 95 8.06 -3.59 -17.37
C GLU A 95 6.66 -3.09 -16.99
N GLN A 96 5.65 -3.98 -17.02
CA GLN A 96 4.27 -3.60 -16.71
C GLN A 96 4.11 -3.13 -15.25
N ILE A 97 4.78 -3.79 -14.34
CA ILE A 97 4.68 -3.43 -12.91
C ILE A 97 5.61 -2.26 -12.57
N GLU A 98 6.72 -2.08 -13.27
CA GLU A 98 7.56 -0.89 -13.12
C GLU A 98 6.79 0.40 -13.44
N THR A 99 5.85 0.40 -14.39
CA THR A 99 5.01 1.57 -14.67
C THR A 99 4.13 1.98 -13.47
N ILE A 100 3.70 1.01 -12.67
CA ILE A 100 2.94 1.25 -11.43
C ILE A 100 3.89 1.69 -10.31
N LEU A 101 5.05 1.02 -10.17
CA LEU A 101 6.05 1.34 -9.16
C LEU A 101 6.70 2.71 -9.37
N SER A 102 6.91 3.10 -10.63
CA SER A 102 7.44 4.43 -10.98
C SER A 102 6.39 5.53 -10.85
N HIS A 103 5.13 5.18 -10.68
CA HIS A 103 3.98 6.06 -10.72
C HIS A 103 3.77 6.74 -12.08
N ASP A 104 4.21 6.10 -13.18
CA ASP A 104 3.88 6.54 -14.53
C ASP A 104 2.38 6.39 -14.79
N ILE A 105 1.76 5.42 -14.12
CA ILE A 105 0.32 5.27 -13.98
C ILE A 105 -0.08 5.18 -12.51
N LEU A 106 -1.26 5.68 -12.17
CA LEU A 106 -1.82 5.67 -10.83
C LEU A 106 -3.09 4.82 -10.81
N VAL A 107 -3.03 3.66 -10.16
CA VAL A 107 -4.19 2.78 -9.99
C VAL A 107 -5.32 3.55 -9.30
N ASN A 108 -6.55 3.36 -9.75
CA ASN A 108 -7.72 3.99 -9.15
C ASN A 108 -7.86 3.57 -7.69
N LYS A 109 -8.00 4.54 -6.81
CA LYS A 109 -8.09 4.33 -5.36
C LYS A 109 -9.35 3.55 -4.96
N TYR A 110 -10.44 3.70 -5.72
CA TYR A 110 -11.73 3.09 -5.47
C TYR A 110 -12.16 2.22 -6.65
N LEU A 111 -12.45 0.96 -6.35
CA LEU A 111 -12.84 -0.07 -7.29
C LEU A 111 -14.17 -0.67 -6.79
N PRO A 112 -15.32 -0.20 -7.30
CA PRO A 112 -16.63 -0.66 -6.85
C PRO A 112 -16.84 -2.16 -7.12
N VAL A 113 -17.77 -2.77 -6.40
CA VAL A 113 -18.13 -4.19 -6.52
C VAL A 113 -18.50 -4.59 -7.95
N ALA A 114 -18.98 -3.65 -8.76
CA ALA A 114 -19.29 -3.87 -10.18
C ALA A 114 -18.06 -3.91 -11.09
N THR A 115 -16.84 -3.64 -10.57
CA THR A 115 -15.61 -3.70 -11.37
C THR A 115 -15.35 -5.12 -11.82
N PRO A 116 -15.21 -5.39 -13.14
CA PRO A 116 -15.04 -6.75 -13.63
C PRO A 116 -13.83 -7.43 -13.01
N HIS A 117 -13.99 -8.69 -12.61
CA HIS A 117 -12.97 -9.60 -12.05
C HIS A 117 -12.33 -9.18 -10.72
N ILE A 118 -12.20 -7.89 -10.41
CA ILE A 118 -11.51 -7.39 -9.20
C ILE A 118 -12.12 -7.97 -7.91
N PRO A 119 -13.45 -7.95 -7.67
CA PRO A 119 -14.00 -8.47 -6.42
C PRO A 119 -13.76 -9.97 -6.22
N ILE A 120 -13.82 -10.78 -7.30
CA ILE A 120 -13.59 -12.22 -7.19
C ILE A 120 -12.12 -12.55 -6.92
N ILE A 121 -11.19 -11.83 -7.55
CA ILE A 121 -9.76 -11.98 -7.31
C ILE A 121 -9.42 -11.64 -5.87
N VAL A 122 -9.90 -10.49 -5.41
CA VAL A 122 -9.67 -10.01 -4.04
C VAL A 122 -10.27 -10.97 -3.02
N LYS A 123 -11.51 -11.43 -3.22
CA LYS A 123 -12.15 -12.44 -2.38
C LYS A 123 -11.34 -13.74 -2.33
N THR A 124 -10.84 -14.22 -3.47
CA THR A 124 -10.03 -15.45 -3.53
C THR A 124 -8.73 -15.28 -2.76
N MET A 125 -8.05 -14.14 -2.96
CA MET A 125 -6.82 -13.79 -2.25
C MET A 125 -7.02 -13.76 -0.73
N PHE A 126 -8.04 -13.05 -0.25
CA PHE A 126 -8.30 -12.95 1.19
C PHE A 126 -8.74 -14.26 1.82
N ASN A 127 -9.49 -15.10 1.10
CA ASN A 127 -9.81 -16.45 1.57
C ASN A 127 -8.56 -17.33 1.70
N ALA A 128 -7.60 -17.22 0.78
CA ALA A 128 -6.34 -17.94 0.85
C ALA A 128 -5.50 -17.46 2.06
N LEU A 129 -5.40 -16.15 2.27
CA LEU A 129 -4.70 -15.55 3.43
C LEU A 129 -5.33 -15.95 4.76
N LYS A 130 -6.66 -16.01 4.83
CA LYS A 130 -7.36 -16.41 6.06
C LYS A 130 -7.18 -17.87 6.41
N ASN A 131 -7.15 -18.76 5.42
CA ASN A 131 -7.15 -20.21 5.65
C ASN A 131 -5.73 -20.80 5.76
N GLU A 132 -4.73 -20.16 5.18
CA GLU A 132 -3.32 -20.58 5.16
C GLU A 132 -3.12 -22.08 4.79
N SER A 133 -3.99 -22.57 3.89
CA SER A 133 -3.90 -23.96 3.41
C SER A 133 -2.61 -24.15 2.57
N PRO A 134 -2.08 -25.39 2.44
CA PRO A 134 -0.90 -25.62 1.60
C PRO A 134 -1.05 -25.03 0.20
N GLY A 135 -0.09 -24.18 -0.18
CA GLY A 135 -0.11 -23.45 -1.46
C GLY A 135 -0.82 -22.09 -1.43
N TYR A 136 -1.29 -21.61 -0.28
CA TYR A 136 -1.94 -20.30 -0.17
C TYR A 136 -1.05 -19.15 -0.68
N GLU A 137 0.26 -19.22 -0.46
CA GLU A 137 1.23 -18.22 -0.92
C GLU A 137 1.25 -18.11 -2.45
N LEU A 138 1.14 -19.24 -3.15
CA LEU A 138 1.04 -19.26 -4.62
C LEU A 138 -0.27 -18.63 -5.09
N ILE A 139 -1.37 -18.91 -4.39
CA ILE A 139 -2.68 -18.32 -4.70
C ILE A 139 -2.61 -16.81 -4.50
N VAL A 140 -2.12 -16.35 -3.35
CA VAL A 140 -2.02 -14.90 -3.03
C VAL A 140 -1.15 -14.19 -4.06
N THR A 141 0.02 -14.73 -4.36
CA THR A 141 0.93 -14.17 -5.36
C THR A 141 0.28 -14.12 -6.75
N GLY A 142 -0.35 -15.24 -7.17
CA GLY A 142 -1.06 -15.30 -8.44
C GLY A 142 -2.23 -14.30 -8.53
N MET A 143 -2.97 -14.12 -7.43
CA MET A 143 -4.08 -13.17 -7.37
C MET A 143 -3.60 -11.71 -7.38
N LEU A 144 -2.45 -11.40 -6.77
CA LEU A 144 -1.84 -10.07 -6.89
C LEU A 144 -1.42 -9.76 -8.33
N TYR A 145 -0.79 -10.71 -9.03
CA TYR A 145 -0.49 -10.55 -10.46
C TYR A 145 -1.75 -10.40 -11.30
N ALA A 146 -2.78 -11.22 -11.05
CA ALA A 146 -4.06 -11.11 -11.74
C ALA A 146 -4.74 -9.75 -11.48
N PHE A 147 -4.70 -9.26 -10.24
CA PHE A 147 -5.23 -7.94 -9.88
C PHE A 147 -4.61 -6.84 -10.75
N PHE A 148 -3.28 -6.78 -10.81
CA PHE A 148 -2.60 -5.77 -11.65
C PHE A 148 -2.80 -6.01 -13.15
N GLY A 149 -2.88 -7.26 -13.58
CA GLY A 149 -3.23 -7.60 -14.97
C GLY A 149 -4.57 -7.01 -15.37
N PHE A 150 -5.61 -7.18 -14.56
CA PHE A 150 -6.93 -6.60 -14.83
C PHE A 150 -6.99 -5.08 -14.63
N VAL A 151 -6.20 -4.53 -13.72
CA VAL A 151 -6.02 -3.06 -13.63
C VAL A 151 -5.52 -2.50 -14.95
N LEU A 152 -4.56 -3.16 -15.59
CA LEU A 152 -4.02 -2.73 -16.88
C LEU A 152 -5.01 -3.00 -18.02
N GLU A 153 -5.62 -4.19 -18.08
CA GLU A 153 -6.57 -4.60 -19.12
C GLU A 153 -7.80 -3.69 -19.19
N TYR A 154 -8.40 -3.38 -18.03
CA TYR A 154 -9.59 -2.52 -17.96
C TYR A 154 -9.27 -1.05 -17.75
N GLN A 155 -7.99 -0.66 -17.84
CA GLN A 155 -7.54 0.73 -17.67
C GLN A 155 -8.07 1.35 -16.36
N LEU A 156 -8.02 0.58 -15.26
CA LEU A 156 -8.44 1.01 -13.93
C LEU A 156 -7.36 1.90 -13.28
N TYR A 157 -6.85 2.83 -14.05
CA TYR A 157 -5.80 3.76 -13.65
C TYR A 157 -5.94 5.08 -14.42
N HIS A 158 -5.21 6.07 -13.99
CA HIS A 158 -5.09 7.35 -14.67
C HIS A 158 -3.62 7.77 -14.75
N PHE A 159 -3.30 8.66 -15.67
CA PHE A 159 -1.99 9.26 -15.75
C PHE A 159 -1.90 10.44 -14.78
N PRO A 160 -0.75 10.64 -14.13
CA PRO A 160 -0.54 11.86 -13.35
C PRO A 160 -0.69 13.10 -14.23
N GLN A 161 -1.32 14.13 -13.70
CA GLN A 161 -1.65 15.35 -14.47
C GLN A 161 -0.41 16.20 -14.81
N ASP A 162 0.71 16.02 -14.13
CA ASP A 162 1.93 16.78 -14.30
C ASP A 162 3.18 15.92 -14.18
N ALA A 163 3.94 15.82 -15.26
CA ALA A 163 5.19 15.04 -15.33
C ALA A 163 6.24 15.55 -14.33
N HIS A 164 6.30 16.86 -14.06
CA HIS A 164 7.22 17.43 -13.08
C HIS A 164 6.88 16.97 -11.66
N THR A 165 5.59 16.87 -11.35
CA THR A 165 5.08 16.33 -10.08
C THR A 165 5.41 14.84 -9.93
N VAL A 166 5.37 14.08 -11.01
CA VAL A 166 5.75 12.64 -11.03
C VAL A 166 7.22 12.46 -10.65
N GLU A 167 8.12 13.14 -11.35
CA GLU A 167 9.56 13.04 -11.09
C GLU A 167 9.92 13.54 -9.68
N HIS A 168 9.32 14.64 -9.24
CA HIS A 168 9.48 15.14 -7.90
C HIS A 168 9.00 14.14 -6.82
N ASN A 169 7.84 13.51 -7.02
CA ASN A 169 7.30 12.50 -6.11
C ASN A 169 8.15 11.23 -6.13
N ARG A 170 8.63 10.79 -7.31
CA ARG A 170 9.56 9.67 -7.45
C ARG A 170 10.85 9.89 -6.66
N LYS A 171 11.44 11.08 -6.79
CA LYS A 171 12.63 11.45 -6.04
C LYS A 171 12.39 11.43 -4.52
N ARG A 172 11.28 12.04 -4.07
CA ARG A 172 10.90 12.05 -2.65
C ARG A 172 10.68 10.65 -2.09
N ARG A 173 9.99 9.79 -2.82
CA ARG A 173 9.79 8.40 -2.43
C ARG A 173 11.10 7.64 -2.30
N ASN A 174 12.00 7.78 -3.28
CA ASN A 174 13.31 7.12 -3.23
C ASN A 174 14.15 7.59 -2.04
N GLN A 175 14.05 8.87 -1.68
CA GLN A 175 14.70 9.42 -0.49
C GLN A 175 14.15 8.80 0.80
N LEU A 176 12.82 8.66 0.91
CA LEU A 176 12.18 7.97 2.04
C LEU A 176 12.56 6.50 2.10
N LYS A 177 12.50 5.78 0.97
CA LYS A 177 12.89 4.36 0.92
C LYS A 177 14.30 4.13 1.45
N LYS A 178 15.26 4.98 1.07
CA LYS A 178 16.63 4.91 1.57
C LYS A 178 16.71 5.16 3.08
N THR A 179 15.97 6.16 3.57
CA THR A 179 15.91 6.47 5.01
C THR A 179 15.34 5.28 5.80
N PHE A 180 14.22 4.71 5.36
CA PHE A 180 13.62 3.56 6.04
C PHE A 180 14.46 2.30 5.94
N ALA A 181 15.11 2.04 4.79
CA ALA A 181 16.06 0.94 4.66
C ALA A 181 17.23 1.05 5.65
N LEU A 182 17.73 2.27 5.90
CA LEU A 182 18.73 2.50 6.95
C LEU A 182 18.17 2.22 8.33
N ILE A 183 16.99 2.72 8.66
CA ILE A 183 16.33 2.47 9.95
C ILE A 183 16.14 0.97 10.17
N ASP A 184 15.58 0.26 9.18
CA ASP A 184 15.33 -1.18 9.26
C ASP A 184 16.60 -2.02 9.41
N SER A 185 17.71 -1.60 8.78
CA SER A 185 18.98 -2.32 8.86
C SER A 185 19.80 -1.98 10.11
N SER A 186 19.49 -0.91 10.80
CA SER A 186 20.30 -0.35 11.89
C SER A 186 19.46 0.08 13.11
N TYR A 187 18.25 -0.51 13.28
CA TYR A 187 17.33 -0.13 14.36
C TYR A 187 17.91 -0.40 15.77
N ASP A 188 18.90 -1.29 15.88
CA ASP A 188 19.62 -1.65 17.10
C ASP A 188 20.84 -0.75 17.37
N GLN A 189 21.15 0.19 16.46
CA GLN A 189 22.24 1.13 16.54
C GLN A 189 21.71 2.56 16.81
N PRO A 190 22.50 3.40 17.49
CA PRO A 190 22.11 4.81 17.67
C PRO A 190 22.17 5.54 16.33
N LEU A 191 21.01 5.77 15.71
CA LEU A 191 20.88 6.57 14.49
C LEU A 191 20.75 8.05 14.85
N THR A 192 21.52 8.89 14.16
CA THR A 192 21.45 10.34 14.28
C THR A 192 20.61 10.97 13.17
N LEU A 193 20.16 12.19 13.38
CA LEU A 193 19.48 12.97 12.32
C LEU A 193 20.37 13.12 11.07
N ALA A 194 21.70 13.25 11.27
CA ALA A 194 22.64 13.34 10.16
C ALA A 194 22.64 12.06 9.30
N ASP A 195 22.67 10.88 9.95
CA ASP A 195 22.64 9.59 9.23
C ASP A 195 21.39 9.44 8.39
N LEU A 196 20.23 9.81 8.94
CA LEU A 196 18.94 9.76 8.22
C LEU A 196 18.90 10.75 7.04
N ALA A 197 19.43 11.94 7.24
CA ALA A 197 19.52 12.96 6.20
C ALA A 197 20.47 12.56 5.08
N ASP A 198 21.64 11.99 5.41
CA ASP A 198 22.63 11.51 4.45
C ASP A 198 22.07 10.33 3.63
N ALA A 199 21.37 9.40 4.25
CA ALA A 199 20.67 8.31 3.54
C ALA A 199 19.67 8.84 2.51
N ALA A 200 18.96 9.93 2.84
CA ALA A 200 18.05 10.61 1.92
C ALA A 200 18.77 11.48 0.86
N GLY A 201 20.06 11.73 1.01
CA GLY A 201 20.82 12.68 0.19
C GLY A 201 20.37 14.13 0.39
N LEU A 202 20.05 14.50 1.64
CA LEU A 202 19.52 15.81 2.03
C LEU A 202 20.37 16.41 3.17
N SER A 203 20.36 17.74 3.29
CA SER A 203 20.88 18.36 4.51
C SER A 203 19.95 18.09 5.72
N PRO A 204 20.46 18.00 6.96
CA PRO A 204 19.64 17.73 8.15
C PRO A 204 18.45 18.68 8.31
N ASN A 205 18.65 19.98 8.10
CA ASN A 205 17.56 20.96 8.17
C ASN A 205 16.49 20.78 7.11
N TYR A 206 16.87 20.39 5.90
CA TYR A 206 15.91 20.12 4.83
C TYR A 206 15.22 18.78 5.09
N PHE A 207 15.94 17.77 5.57
CA PHE A 207 15.39 16.46 5.92
C PHE A 207 14.31 16.57 6.99
N CYS A 208 14.50 17.33 8.06
CA CYS A 208 13.46 17.53 9.07
C CYS A 208 12.15 18.07 8.46
N ARG A 209 12.25 19.10 7.62
CA ARG A 209 11.06 19.68 6.96
C ARG A 209 10.43 18.71 5.95
N PHE A 210 11.26 18.01 5.20
CA PHE A 210 10.86 16.99 4.25
C PHE A 210 10.13 15.83 4.95
N PHE A 211 10.75 15.26 5.97
CA PHE A 211 10.20 14.14 6.74
C PHE A 211 8.89 14.54 7.41
N LYS A 212 8.87 15.66 8.13
CA LYS A 212 7.66 16.16 8.79
C LYS A 212 6.52 16.46 7.79
N LYS A 213 6.84 16.99 6.60
CA LYS A 213 5.81 17.25 5.57
C LYS A 213 5.15 15.97 5.05
N ILE A 214 5.88 14.86 5.01
CA ILE A 214 5.39 13.59 4.45
C ILE A 214 4.76 12.72 5.54
N THR A 215 5.41 12.62 6.71
CA THR A 215 5.01 11.69 7.78
C THR A 215 4.13 12.34 8.84
N GLN A 216 4.01 13.66 8.83
CA GLN A 216 3.40 14.49 9.86
C GLN A 216 4.09 14.35 11.25
N GLN A 217 5.24 13.69 11.31
CA GLN A 217 6.03 13.45 12.51
C GLN A 217 7.43 14.04 12.39
N ASN A 218 8.07 14.30 13.51
CA ASN A 218 9.49 14.66 13.52
C ASN A 218 10.33 13.39 13.35
N PRO A 219 11.50 13.46 12.66
CA PRO A 219 12.35 12.28 12.44
C PRO A 219 13.02 11.74 13.71
N ILE A 220 13.21 12.55 14.70
CA ILE A 220 13.77 12.27 16.03
C ILE A 220 13.09 13.18 17.05
#